data_efaf1714a08f64cc9018b094910ecfc3
#
_entry.id   efaf1714a08f64cc9018b094910ecfc3
#
_cell.length_a   1.000
_cell.length_b   1.000
_cell.length_c   1.000
_cell.angle_alpha   90.00
_cell.angle_beta   90.00
_cell.angle_gamma   90.00
#
_symmetry.space_group_name_H-M   'P 1'
#
loop_
_entity.id
_entity.type
_entity.pdbx_description
1 polymer ?
#
loop_
_entity_poly.entity_id
_entity_poly.type
_entity_poly.pdbx_seq_one_letter_code
_entity_poly.pdbx_strand_id
1 'polypeptide(L)'
;MKLIAGLGNPGKEYEKTRHNSGYMALAKLAENVGASVTTNKFNALTATAVIHGEKVLLMEPLTYMNLSGNAVRAAADFYKIDPQDILILHDDMDLPVGSVRIRPKGSSGGQKGMKHIISCMGTDAIARIRIGVGHSRPGEHDEVPDWVLSPVSKADRELFETAIDTAAKAAEAWVSEPLDRVMSKYNLKVKQEKEA
;
A
#
# COMPACT_ATOMS: atom_id res chain seq x y z
N MET A 1 15.75 -3.59 11.51
CA MET A 1 15.27 -2.53 10.59
C MET A 1 14.12 -3.08 9.79
N LYS A 2 13.03 -2.33 9.69
CA LYS A 2 11.84 -2.70 8.91
C LYS A 2 11.73 -1.86 7.63
N LEU A 3 10.98 -2.34 6.65
CA LEU A 3 10.70 -1.63 5.40
C LEU A 3 9.18 -1.53 5.21
N ILE A 4 8.70 -0.32 4.95
CA ILE A 4 7.29 -0.06 4.56
C ILE A 4 7.32 0.59 3.18
N ALA A 5 6.74 -0.10 2.18
CA ALA A 5 6.65 0.40 0.82
C ALA A 5 5.18 0.68 0.45
N GLY A 6 4.90 1.89 0.01
CA GLY A 6 3.63 2.25 -0.62
C GLY A 6 3.75 2.12 -2.14
N LEU A 7 2.81 1.43 -2.78
CA LEU A 7 2.82 1.21 -4.22
C LEU A 7 1.98 2.24 -4.97
N GLY A 8 2.45 2.60 -6.15
CA GLY A 8 1.82 3.53 -7.07
C GLY A 8 2.62 3.68 -8.36
N ASN A 9 2.18 4.58 -9.22
CA ASN A 9 2.90 5.00 -10.42
C ASN A 9 3.43 6.43 -10.24
N PRO A 10 4.68 6.71 -10.63
CA PRO A 10 5.23 8.06 -10.58
C PRO A 10 4.59 8.95 -11.66
N GLY A 11 4.44 10.23 -11.37
CA GLY A 11 3.91 11.24 -12.28
C GLY A 11 2.63 11.88 -11.77
N LYS A 12 2.45 13.18 -12.09
CA LYS A 12 1.30 13.98 -11.65
C LYS A 12 -0.03 13.43 -12.15
N GLU A 13 -0.04 12.80 -13.32
CA GLU A 13 -1.21 12.16 -13.94
C GLU A 13 -1.76 11.00 -13.10
N TYR A 14 -0.92 10.34 -12.28
CA TYR A 14 -1.31 9.21 -11.44
C TYR A 14 -1.60 9.58 -9.98
N GLU A 15 -1.23 10.78 -9.56
CA GLU A 15 -1.18 11.20 -8.15
C GLU A 15 -2.50 11.00 -7.40
N LYS A 16 -3.64 11.17 -8.10
CA LYS A 16 -4.99 11.06 -7.51
C LYS A 16 -5.73 9.78 -7.92
N THR A 17 -5.05 8.87 -8.60
CA THR A 17 -5.68 7.62 -9.05
C THR A 17 -5.83 6.61 -7.92
N ARG A 18 -6.79 5.69 -8.06
CA ARG A 18 -6.99 4.57 -7.14
C ARG A 18 -5.74 3.72 -6.96
N HIS A 19 -4.98 3.54 -8.06
CA HIS A 19 -3.76 2.75 -8.08
C HIS A 19 -2.64 3.32 -7.21
N ASN A 20 -2.71 4.62 -6.88
CA ASN A 20 -1.76 5.30 -6.00
C ASN A 20 -2.17 5.32 -4.51
N SER A 21 -3.15 4.50 -4.11
CA SER A 21 -3.57 4.38 -2.70
C SER A 21 -2.40 4.04 -1.77
N GLY A 22 -1.46 3.21 -2.24
CA GLY A 22 -0.26 2.87 -1.47
C GLY A 22 0.65 4.07 -1.22
N TYR A 23 0.88 4.90 -2.23
CA TYR A 23 1.61 6.16 -2.11
C TYR A 23 0.93 7.11 -1.12
N MET A 24 -0.40 7.26 -1.23
CA MET A 24 -1.18 8.14 -0.35
C MET A 24 -1.09 7.68 1.12
N ALA A 25 -1.20 6.39 1.38
CA ALA A 25 -1.08 5.83 2.73
C ALA A 25 0.34 5.98 3.30
N LEU A 26 1.37 5.81 2.46
CA LEU A 26 2.76 6.04 2.85
C LEU A 26 3.01 7.51 3.17
N ALA A 27 2.50 8.43 2.35
CA ALA A 27 2.61 9.87 2.59
C ALA A 27 1.92 10.26 3.91
N LYS A 28 0.75 9.70 4.19
CA LYS A 28 0.05 9.92 5.47
C LYS A 28 0.82 9.36 6.66
N LEU A 29 1.41 8.18 6.52
CA LEU A 29 2.30 7.62 7.55
C LEU A 29 3.51 8.55 7.78
N ALA A 30 4.16 8.99 6.72
CA ALA A 30 5.32 9.89 6.81
C ALA A 30 4.96 11.20 7.53
N GLU A 31 3.80 11.79 7.20
CA GLU A 31 3.26 12.97 7.91
C GLU A 31 3.09 12.69 9.41
N ASN A 32 2.46 11.58 9.76
CA ASN A 32 2.17 11.21 11.16
C ASN A 32 3.46 11.06 12.00
N VAL A 33 4.54 10.55 11.40
CA VAL A 33 5.81 10.30 12.09
C VAL A 33 6.86 11.40 11.87
N GLY A 34 6.49 12.49 11.18
CA GLY A 34 7.38 13.63 10.92
C GLY A 34 8.54 13.31 9.98
N ALA A 35 8.37 12.36 9.05
CA ALA A 35 9.38 11.99 8.06
C ALA A 35 9.12 12.63 6.70
N SER A 36 10.20 12.88 5.93
CA SER A 36 10.11 13.39 4.57
C SER A 36 10.71 12.38 3.59
N VAL A 37 9.85 11.77 2.77
CA VAL A 37 10.21 10.72 1.78
C VAL A 37 10.73 11.40 0.51
N THR A 38 11.98 11.86 0.53
CA THR A 38 12.57 12.71 -0.54
C THR A 38 13.92 12.24 -1.04
N THR A 39 14.57 11.29 -0.37
CA THR A 39 15.87 10.78 -0.76
C THR A 39 15.75 9.79 -1.91
N ASN A 40 16.34 10.08 -3.07
CA ASN A 40 16.31 9.16 -4.21
C ASN A 40 17.35 8.04 -4.02
N LYS A 41 16.86 6.81 -3.81
CA LYS A 41 17.70 5.62 -3.66
C LYS A 41 16.91 4.38 -4.09
N PHE A 42 17.56 3.39 -4.68
CA PHE A 42 16.95 2.12 -5.15
C PHE A 42 15.85 2.31 -6.20
N ASN A 43 15.94 3.35 -7.03
CA ASN A 43 14.87 3.77 -7.93
C ASN A 43 13.53 3.99 -7.18
N ALA A 44 13.63 4.68 -6.05
CA ALA A 44 12.52 5.02 -5.16
C ALA A 44 12.82 6.34 -4.45
N LEU A 45 11.79 7.03 -4.00
CA LEU A 45 11.92 8.03 -2.94
C LEU A 45 11.89 7.31 -1.59
N THR A 46 12.80 7.69 -0.70
CA THR A 46 12.96 7.02 0.59
C THR A 46 13.13 8.01 1.73
N ALA A 47 12.79 7.57 2.93
CA ALA A 47 13.18 8.20 4.18
C ALA A 47 13.52 7.12 5.21
N THR A 48 14.50 7.39 6.06
CA THR A 48 14.72 6.58 7.27
C THR A 48 14.10 7.30 8.46
N ALA A 49 13.20 6.63 9.17
CA ALA A 49 12.57 7.12 10.38
C ALA A 49 12.82 6.19 11.56
N VAL A 50 12.68 6.70 12.78
CA VAL A 50 12.60 5.89 14.00
C VAL A 50 11.15 5.96 14.48
N ILE A 51 10.47 4.83 14.46
CA ILE A 51 9.06 4.69 14.84
C ILE A 51 9.00 3.74 16.03
N HIS A 52 8.50 4.20 17.17
CA HIS A 52 8.46 3.42 18.42
C HIS A 52 9.81 2.76 18.79
N GLY A 53 10.93 3.46 18.53
CA GLY A 53 12.28 2.95 18.80
C GLY A 53 12.87 2.01 17.74
N GLU A 54 12.09 1.61 16.72
CA GLU A 54 12.54 0.77 15.62
C GLU A 54 12.92 1.61 14.39
N LYS A 55 14.04 1.27 13.78
CA LYS A 55 14.49 1.90 12.52
C LYS A 55 13.69 1.37 11.34
N VAL A 56 13.04 2.27 10.61
CA VAL A 56 12.15 1.94 9.48
C VAL A 56 12.59 2.69 8.24
N LEU A 57 12.69 1.97 7.11
CA LEU A 57 12.80 2.55 5.78
C LEU A 57 11.39 2.74 5.21
N LEU A 58 10.99 3.98 4.98
CA LEU A 58 9.81 4.35 4.21
C LEU A 58 10.21 4.46 2.75
N MET A 59 9.44 3.85 1.84
CA MET A 59 9.81 3.73 0.43
C MET A 59 8.61 3.94 -0.50
N GLU A 60 8.79 4.83 -1.46
CA GLU A 60 7.90 5.05 -2.60
C GLU A 60 8.62 4.64 -3.88
N PRO A 61 8.40 3.42 -4.43
CA PRO A 61 9.05 2.98 -5.65
C PRO A 61 8.70 3.88 -6.84
N LEU A 62 9.72 4.34 -7.59
CA LEU A 62 9.55 5.14 -8.80
C LEU A 62 9.55 4.28 -10.08
N THR A 63 9.60 2.97 -9.90
CA THR A 63 9.49 1.97 -10.94
C THR A 63 8.05 1.84 -11.34
N TYR A 64 7.43 2.20 -12.23
CA TYR A 64 6.02 1.88 -12.49
C TYR A 64 5.50 0.62 -11.74
N MET A 65 4.20 0.54 -11.49
CA MET A 65 3.57 -0.48 -10.62
C MET A 65 4.06 -1.91 -10.89
N ASN A 66 4.09 -2.32 -12.16
CA ASN A 66 4.47 -3.69 -12.56
C ASN A 66 5.96 -4.04 -12.34
N LEU A 67 6.78 -3.07 -11.93
CA LEU A 67 8.21 -3.25 -11.65
C LEU A 67 8.58 -2.91 -10.19
N SER A 68 7.59 -2.75 -9.31
CA SER A 68 7.80 -2.36 -7.89
C SER A 68 8.76 -3.29 -7.15
N GLY A 69 8.80 -4.57 -7.50
CA GLY A 69 9.68 -5.54 -6.90
C GLY A 69 11.18 -5.25 -7.06
N ASN A 70 11.58 -4.55 -8.12
CA ASN A 70 12.98 -4.19 -8.34
C ASN A 70 13.48 -3.25 -7.22
N ALA A 71 12.70 -2.23 -6.88
CA ALA A 71 13.05 -1.28 -5.84
C ALA A 71 13.04 -1.94 -4.44
N VAL A 72 11.99 -2.69 -4.14
CA VAL A 72 11.84 -3.38 -2.85
C VAL A 72 12.97 -4.38 -2.63
N ARG A 73 13.29 -5.21 -3.65
CA ARG A 73 14.37 -6.20 -3.58
C ARG A 73 15.74 -5.52 -3.39
N ALA A 74 16.03 -4.46 -4.15
CA ALA A 74 17.29 -3.74 -4.02
C ALA A 74 17.50 -3.16 -2.61
N ALA A 75 16.45 -2.60 -2.02
CA ALA A 75 16.51 -2.08 -0.66
C ALA A 75 16.66 -3.19 0.39
N ALA A 76 15.90 -4.27 0.24
CA ALA A 76 15.95 -5.43 1.15
C ALA A 76 17.35 -6.06 1.16
N ASP A 77 17.95 -6.27 -0.02
CA ASP A 77 19.31 -6.83 -0.13
C ASP A 77 20.37 -5.89 0.48
N PHE A 78 20.27 -4.60 0.22
CA PHE A 78 21.23 -3.62 0.71
C PHE A 78 21.23 -3.50 2.24
N TYR A 79 20.04 -3.45 2.85
CA TYR A 79 19.89 -3.33 4.30
C TYR A 79 19.76 -4.68 5.03
N LYS A 80 19.80 -5.80 4.29
CA LYS A 80 19.61 -7.16 4.81
C LYS A 80 18.30 -7.30 5.60
N ILE A 81 17.20 -6.83 4.98
CA ILE A 81 15.86 -6.88 5.55
C ILE A 81 15.19 -8.18 5.12
N ASP A 82 14.77 -8.99 6.08
CA ASP A 82 14.05 -10.24 5.81
C ASP A 82 12.62 -9.97 5.34
N PRO A 83 12.01 -10.85 4.52
CA PRO A 83 10.64 -10.67 4.04
C PRO A 83 9.59 -10.44 5.14
N GLN A 84 9.77 -11.03 6.32
CA GLN A 84 8.91 -10.83 7.49
C GLN A 84 8.94 -9.42 8.07
N ASP A 85 9.99 -8.64 7.77
CA ASP A 85 10.18 -7.24 8.17
C ASP A 85 9.82 -6.25 7.07
N ILE A 86 9.09 -6.72 6.05
CA ILE A 86 8.58 -5.91 4.94
C ILE A 86 7.05 -5.81 5.03
N LEU A 87 6.54 -4.59 4.92
CA LEU A 87 5.11 -4.30 4.80
C LEU A 87 4.84 -3.55 3.50
N ILE A 88 3.87 -4.01 2.73
CA ILE A 88 3.45 -3.39 1.46
C ILE A 88 2.06 -2.77 1.61
N LEU A 89 1.90 -1.52 1.18
CA LEU A 89 0.63 -0.81 1.10
C LEU A 89 0.20 -0.74 -0.38
N HIS A 90 -0.99 -1.21 -0.71
CA HIS A 90 -1.46 -1.21 -2.10
C HIS A 90 -2.99 -1.17 -2.24
N ASP A 91 -3.47 -0.78 -3.42
CA ASP A 91 -4.88 -0.80 -3.80
C ASP A 91 -5.41 -2.23 -3.97
N ASP A 92 -6.71 -2.40 -3.78
CA ASP A 92 -7.39 -3.67 -3.97
C ASP A 92 -8.82 -3.46 -4.50
N MET A 93 -9.08 -3.96 -5.70
CA MET A 93 -10.38 -3.86 -6.35
C MET A 93 -11.44 -4.81 -5.76
N ASP A 94 -11.01 -5.91 -5.13
CA ASP A 94 -11.91 -6.89 -4.53
C ASP A 94 -12.48 -6.44 -3.17
N LEU A 95 -12.03 -5.28 -2.69
CA LEU A 95 -12.52 -4.67 -1.47
C LEU A 95 -13.32 -3.40 -1.78
N PRO A 96 -14.49 -3.21 -1.15
CA PRO A 96 -15.24 -1.97 -1.28
C PRO A 96 -14.41 -0.75 -0.87
N VAL A 97 -14.68 0.42 -1.48
CA VAL A 97 -14.10 1.69 -1.06
C VAL A 97 -14.34 1.91 0.44
N GLY A 98 -13.31 2.34 1.14
CA GLY A 98 -13.34 2.53 2.59
C GLY A 98 -12.92 1.30 3.41
N SER A 99 -12.79 0.13 2.79
CA SER A 99 -12.32 -1.08 3.46
C SER A 99 -10.79 -1.14 3.53
N VAL A 100 -10.27 -1.70 4.62
CA VAL A 100 -8.85 -2.00 4.80
C VAL A 100 -8.70 -3.44 5.23
N ARG A 101 -7.80 -4.16 4.60
CA ARG A 101 -7.51 -5.56 4.94
C ARG A 101 -6.01 -5.82 5.06
N ILE A 102 -5.61 -6.24 6.23
CA ILE A 102 -4.22 -6.60 6.54
C ILE A 102 -4.09 -8.12 6.44
N ARG A 103 -3.02 -8.58 5.80
CA ARG A 103 -2.69 -10.01 5.64
C ARG A 103 -1.22 -10.25 5.89
N PRO A 104 -0.85 -11.36 6.58
CA PRO A 104 0.55 -11.71 6.84
C PRO A 104 1.25 -12.25 5.59
N LYS A 105 0.50 -12.86 4.67
CA LYS A 105 0.97 -13.54 3.46
C LYS A 105 -0.16 -13.76 2.47
N GLY A 106 0.16 -14.27 1.30
CA GLY A 106 -0.78 -14.73 0.29
C GLY A 106 -0.45 -14.23 -1.11
N SER A 107 -1.24 -14.68 -2.10
CA SER A 107 -1.09 -14.26 -3.49
C SER A 107 -1.27 -12.76 -3.68
N SER A 108 -0.95 -12.26 -4.87
CA SER A 108 -1.11 -10.85 -5.23
C SER A 108 -2.57 -10.39 -5.35
N GLY A 109 -3.52 -11.33 -5.47
CA GLY A 109 -4.91 -11.00 -5.74
C GLY A 109 -5.13 -10.20 -7.03
N GLY A 110 -4.24 -10.37 -8.03
CA GLY A 110 -4.28 -9.65 -9.31
C GLY A 110 -3.57 -8.29 -9.28
N GLN A 111 -3.13 -7.78 -8.13
CA GLN A 111 -2.40 -6.52 -8.04
C GLN A 111 -0.98 -6.70 -8.61
N LYS A 112 -0.66 -5.94 -9.68
CA LYS A 112 0.56 -6.15 -10.49
C LYS A 112 1.85 -5.87 -9.71
N GLY A 113 1.87 -4.83 -8.87
CA GLY A 113 3.03 -4.49 -8.06
C GLY A 113 3.33 -5.56 -7.02
N MET A 114 2.32 -6.05 -6.31
CA MET A 114 2.46 -7.12 -5.34
C MET A 114 2.90 -8.43 -6.02
N LYS A 115 2.37 -8.74 -7.21
CA LYS A 115 2.81 -9.89 -8.01
C LYS A 115 4.31 -9.83 -8.31
N HIS A 116 4.79 -8.69 -8.74
CA HIS A 116 6.20 -8.49 -9.06
C HIS A 116 7.09 -8.57 -7.81
N ILE A 117 6.64 -8.00 -6.68
CA ILE A 117 7.36 -8.11 -5.39
C ILE A 117 7.50 -9.57 -4.97
N ILE A 118 6.42 -10.35 -4.99
CA ILE A 118 6.45 -11.79 -4.67
C ILE A 118 7.45 -12.53 -5.57
N SER A 119 7.44 -12.24 -6.87
CA SER A 119 8.39 -12.82 -7.84
C SER A 119 9.85 -12.46 -7.51
N CYS A 120 10.13 -11.19 -7.26
CA CYS A 120 11.49 -10.73 -6.96
C CYS A 120 12.00 -11.24 -5.60
N MET A 121 11.14 -11.31 -4.61
CA MET A 121 11.50 -11.77 -3.26
C MET A 121 11.52 -13.30 -3.12
N GLY A 122 10.90 -14.03 -4.05
CA GLY A 122 10.82 -15.48 -4.04
C GLY A 122 9.91 -16.05 -2.95
N THR A 123 9.02 -15.25 -2.39
CA THR A 123 8.09 -15.65 -1.32
C THR A 123 6.85 -14.78 -1.31
N ASP A 124 5.72 -15.35 -0.92
CA ASP A 124 4.47 -14.64 -0.64
C ASP A 124 4.28 -14.32 0.85
N ALA A 125 5.22 -14.74 1.70
CA ALA A 125 5.23 -14.48 3.14
C ALA A 125 5.69 -13.05 3.45
N ILE A 126 5.01 -12.07 2.86
CA ILE A 126 5.24 -10.63 3.02
C ILE A 126 3.93 -10.01 3.51
N ALA A 127 3.99 -9.29 4.61
CA ALA A 127 2.82 -8.59 5.15
C ALA A 127 2.35 -7.48 4.18
N ARG A 128 1.03 -7.32 4.04
CA ARG A 128 0.46 -6.27 3.22
C ARG A 128 -0.79 -5.68 3.84
N ILE A 129 -1.00 -4.40 3.57
CA ILE A 129 -2.24 -3.67 3.84
C ILE A 129 -2.90 -3.39 2.51
N ARG A 130 -4.08 -3.98 2.30
CA ARG A 130 -4.91 -3.87 1.11
C ARG A 130 -5.94 -2.76 1.34
N ILE A 131 -5.94 -1.74 0.49
CA ILE A 131 -6.82 -0.56 0.58
C ILE A 131 -7.90 -0.71 -0.49
N GLY A 132 -9.15 -0.81 -0.07
CA GLY A 132 -10.28 -1.03 -0.96
C GLY A 132 -10.54 0.16 -1.88
N VAL A 133 -10.61 -0.11 -3.18
CA VAL A 133 -10.93 0.87 -4.24
C VAL A 133 -12.17 0.47 -5.05
N GLY A 134 -12.76 -0.68 -4.75
CA GLY A 134 -13.95 -1.19 -5.40
C GLY A 134 -13.74 -1.56 -6.87
N HIS A 135 -14.83 -1.97 -7.51
CA HIS A 135 -14.90 -2.27 -8.95
C HIS A 135 -15.62 -1.16 -9.70
N SER A 136 -15.35 -1.05 -11.01
CA SER A 136 -16.19 -0.26 -11.91
C SER A 136 -17.61 -0.82 -11.94
N ARG A 137 -18.59 0.05 -12.03
CA ARG A 137 -19.97 -0.36 -12.32
C ARG A 137 -20.06 -0.77 -13.80
N PRO A 138 -20.97 -1.72 -14.15
CA PRO A 138 -21.19 -2.06 -15.55
C PRO A 138 -21.47 -0.80 -16.38
N GLY A 139 -20.69 -0.58 -17.46
CA GLY A 139 -20.80 0.57 -18.36
C GLY A 139 -20.01 1.83 -17.97
N GLU A 140 -19.31 1.86 -16.82
CA GLU A 140 -18.46 3.00 -16.45
C GLU A 140 -17.02 2.88 -16.97
N HIS A 141 -16.45 1.69 -16.88
CA HIS A 141 -15.11 1.37 -17.37
C HIS A 141 -15.08 -0.11 -17.78
N ASP A 142 -14.83 -0.37 -19.04
CA ASP A 142 -14.88 -1.75 -19.55
C ASP A 142 -13.63 -2.57 -19.23
N GLU A 143 -12.54 -1.92 -18.75
CA GLU A 143 -11.29 -2.59 -18.45
C GLU A 143 -10.75 -2.23 -17.05
N VAL A 144 -10.12 -3.23 -16.40
CA VAL A 144 -9.48 -3.09 -15.09
C VAL A 144 -8.45 -1.95 -15.03
N PRO A 145 -7.58 -1.75 -16.04
CA PRO A 145 -6.63 -0.64 -16.02
C PRO A 145 -7.29 0.73 -15.95
N ASP A 146 -8.39 0.94 -16.67
CA ASP A 146 -9.09 2.23 -16.70
C ASP A 146 -9.67 2.58 -15.33
N TRP A 147 -10.21 1.60 -14.61
CA TRP A 147 -10.73 1.80 -13.28
C TRP A 147 -9.67 2.22 -12.27
N VAL A 148 -8.57 1.46 -12.15
CA VAL A 148 -7.53 1.76 -11.15
C VAL A 148 -6.73 3.02 -11.48
N LEU A 149 -6.67 3.42 -12.76
CA LEU A 149 -6.05 4.65 -13.23
C LEU A 149 -7.01 5.86 -13.21
N SER A 150 -8.21 5.70 -12.69
CA SER A 150 -9.15 6.81 -12.49
C SER A 150 -9.17 7.28 -11.04
N PRO A 151 -9.56 8.55 -10.76
CA PRO A 151 -9.67 9.07 -9.41
C PRO A 151 -10.89 8.50 -8.68
N VAL A 152 -10.85 8.51 -7.36
CA VAL A 152 -11.99 8.17 -6.52
C VAL A 152 -13.10 9.21 -6.72
N SER A 153 -14.36 8.75 -6.81
CA SER A 153 -15.52 9.61 -6.97
C SER A 153 -15.68 10.58 -5.80
N LYS A 154 -16.38 11.69 -6.01
CA LYS A 154 -16.67 12.64 -4.92
C LYS A 154 -17.52 11.99 -3.82
N ALA A 155 -18.42 11.07 -4.19
CA ALA A 155 -19.28 10.36 -3.25
C ALA A 155 -18.50 9.42 -2.33
N ASP A 156 -17.42 8.81 -2.84
CA ASP A 156 -16.60 7.84 -2.10
C ASP A 156 -15.40 8.47 -1.37
N ARG A 157 -15.15 9.75 -1.58
CA ARG A 157 -13.92 10.42 -1.12
C ARG A 157 -13.72 10.33 0.38
N GLU A 158 -14.75 10.57 1.18
CA GLU A 158 -14.65 10.53 2.64
C GLU A 158 -14.31 9.12 3.16
N LEU A 159 -14.97 8.09 2.61
CA LEU A 159 -14.68 6.69 2.93
C LEU A 159 -13.25 6.32 2.53
N PHE A 160 -12.81 6.77 1.37
CA PHE A 160 -11.47 6.51 0.87
C PHE A 160 -10.39 7.17 1.74
N GLU A 161 -10.56 8.44 2.09
CA GLU A 161 -9.65 9.16 2.99
C GLU A 161 -9.57 8.51 4.37
N THR A 162 -10.69 8.03 4.90
CA THR A 162 -10.72 7.26 6.15
C THR A 162 -9.94 5.95 6.02
N ALA A 163 -10.03 5.26 4.89
CA ALA A 163 -9.25 4.04 4.65
C ALA A 163 -7.74 4.33 4.55
N ILE A 164 -7.36 5.42 3.88
CA ILE A 164 -5.95 5.87 3.81
C ILE A 164 -5.40 6.16 5.20
N ASP A 165 -6.14 6.91 6.03
CA ASP A 165 -5.73 7.21 7.40
C ASP A 165 -5.63 5.94 8.26
N THR A 166 -6.59 5.03 8.13
CA THR A 166 -6.57 3.72 8.81
C THR A 166 -5.37 2.88 8.38
N ALA A 167 -5.06 2.82 7.09
CA ALA A 167 -3.91 2.10 6.56
C ALA A 167 -2.58 2.67 7.09
N ALA A 168 -2.46 4.00 7.16
CA ALA A 168 -1.29 4.67 7.73
C ALA A 168 -1.10 4.34 9.22
N LYS A 169 -2.17 4.41 10.02
CA LYS A 169 -2.14 4.03 11.44
C LYS A 169 -1.82 2.55 11.66
N ALA A 170 -2.36 1.68 10.81
CA ALA A 170 -2.04 0.25 10.86
C ALA A 170 -0.57 -0.03 10.52
N ALA A 171 -0.01 0.68 9.53
CA ALA A 171 1.39 0.57 9.17
C ALA A 171 2.31 1.06 10.30
N GLU A 172 1.96 2.14 10.97
CA GLU A 172 2.67 2.64 12.16
C GLU A 172 2.66 1.61 13.30
N ALA A 173 1.47 1.07 13.62
CA ALA A 173 1.29 0.07 14.68
C ALA A 173 2.07 -1.23 14.39
N TRP A 174 2.13 -1.66 13.12
CA TRP A 174 2.87 -2.86 12.70
C TRP A 174 4.36 -2.82 13.06
N VAL A 175 4.93 -1.63 13.20
CA VAL A 175 6.35 -1.50 13.56
C VAL A 175 6.65 -2.10 14.93
N SER A 176 5.74 -1.97 15.89
CA SER A 176 5.97 -2.36 17.29
C SER A 176 4.96 -3.36 17.87
N GLU A 177 3.81 -3.55 17.21
CA GLU A 177 2.78 -4.48 17.68
C GLU A 177 2.81 -5.80 16.87
N PRO A 178 2.43 -6.94 17.47
CA PRO A 178 2.23 -8.20 16.76
C PRO A 178 1.17 -8.04 15.66
N LEU A 179 1.41 -8.65 14.49
CA LEU A 179 0.57 -8.46 13.31
C LEU A 179 -0.90 -8.90 13.52
N ASP A 180 -1.14 -9.94 14.29
CA ASP A 180 -2.49 -10.41 14.67
C ASP A 180 -3.27 -9.34 15.44
N ARG A 181 -2.61 -8.61 16.33
CA ARG A 181 -3.19 -7.48 17.04
C ARG A 181 -3.51 -6.32 16.10
N VAL A 182 -2.58 -5.98 15.19
CA VAL A 182 -2.81 -4.95 14.17
C VAL A 182 -3.99 -5.33 13.27
N MET A 183 -4.08 -6.60 12.84
CA MET A 183 -5.21 -7.11 12.06
C MET A 183 -6.54 -6.97 12.80
N SER A 184 -6.59 -7.34 14.08
CA SER A 184 -7.81 -7.24 14.89
C SER A 184 -8.27 -5.79 15.09
N LYS A 185 -7.33 -4.85 15.20
CA LYS A 185 -7.61 -3.45 15.49
C LYS A 185 -7.95 -2.62 14.24
N TYR A 186 -7.30 -2.90 13.11
CA TYR A 186 -7.35 -2.03 11.94
C TYR A 186 -8.02 -2.66 10.69
N ASN A 187 -8.36 -3.95 10.68
CA ASN A 187 -9.17 -4.48 9.61
C ASN A 187 -10.54 -3.80 9.61
N LEU A 188 -10.78 -3.00 8.58
CA LEU A 188 -12.00 -2.21 8.42
C LEU A 188 -12.83 -2.78 7.27
N LYS A 189 -14.05 -3.22 7.57
CA LYS A 189 -14.98 -3.74 6.58
C LYS A 189 -16.16 -2.78 6.44
N VAL A 190 -16.27 -2.15 5.29
CA VAL A 190 -17.46 -1.39 4.91
C VAL A 190 -18.50 -2.37 4.35
N LYS A 191 -19.74 -2.32 4.84
CA LYS A 191 -20.85 -3.07 4.25
C LYS A 191 -21.17 -2.44 2.90
N GLN A 192 -21.16 -3.24 1.84
CA GLN A 192 -21.82 -2.85 0.59
C GLN A 192 -23.33 -2.79 0.89
N GLU A 193 -23.94 -1.64 0.72
CA GLU A 193 -25.39 -1.60 0.59
C GLU A 193 -25.72 -2.44 -0.64
N LYS A 194 -26.46 -3.53 -0.44
CA LYS A 194 -27.04 -4.26 -1.55
C LYS A 194 -28.03 -3.29 -2.18
N GLU A 195 -27.70 -2.79 -3.37
CA GLU A 195 -28.67 -2.15 -4.21
C GLU A 195 -29.83 -3.13 -4.40
N ALA A 196 -30.98 -2.73 -3.90
CA ALA A 196 -32.23 -3.48 -4.02
C ALA A 196 -32.75 -3.41 -5.46
#